data_b89fba2b063a02b24a2409fe9e9dc11f
#
_entry.id   b89fba2b063a02b24a2409fe9e9dc11f
#
_cell.length_a   1.000
_cell.length_b   1.000
_cell.length_c   1.000
_cell.angle_alpha   90.00
_cell.angle_beta   90.00
_cell.angle_gamma   90.00
#
_symmetry.space_group_name_H-M   'P 1'
#
loop_
_entity.id
_entity.type
_entity.pdbx_description
1 polymer ?
#
loop_
_entity_poly.entity_id
_entity_poly.type
_entity_poly.pdbx_seq_one_letter_code
_entity_poly.pdbx_strand_id
1 'polypeptide(L)'
;MRSKGFTLIELLIVMIIISILIGMIMGGTRVAIRNAKKEQAKGDIASLENAIDMYKTDVGSYPAYGGSGNNFKSWLLDNNGSSGWNGPYMFFDKNRLSGNSFKDPWGRAYNYRCPGINHNPPNHTKYFDIWSNGPDGINNSGGGDDINNW
;
A
#
# COMPACT_ATOMS: atom_id res chain seq x y z
N MET A 1 -43.24 -40.99 14.22
CA MET A 1 -42.21 -40.60 13.21
C MET A 1 -40.92 -41.29 13.56
N ARG A 2 -40.38 -42.16 12.68
CA ARG A 2 -39.09 -42.82 12.90
C ARG A 2 -37.98 -41.83 12.42
N SER A 3 -37.22 -41.32 13.35
CA SER A 3 -35.97 -40.61 13.03
C SER A 3 -34.99 -41.60 12.40
N LYS A 4 -34.60 -41.37 11.15
CA LYS A 4 -33.49 -42.11 10.55
C LYS A 4 -32.20 -41.62 11.17
N GLY A 5 -31.52 -42.49 11.90
CA GLY A 5 -30.19 -42.19 12.42
C GLY A 5 -29.14 -42.16 11.30
N PHE A 6 -28.14 -41.29 11.43
CA PHE A 6 -27.00 -41.20 10.51
C PHE A 6 -26.15 -42.48 10.60
N THR A 7 -25.72 -42.99 9.48
CA THR A 7 -24.83 -44.15 9.43
C THR A 7 -23.36 -43.70 9.62
N LEU A 8 -22.56 -44.58 10.21
CA LEU A 8 -21.10 -44.33 10.42
C LEU A 8 -20.37 -44.05 9.06
N ILE A 9 -20.83 -44.71 7.99
CA ILE A 9 -20.23 -44.54 6.68
C ILE A 9 -20.60 -43.18 6.03
N GLU A 10 -21.80 -42.66 6.27
CA GLU A 10 -22.17 -41.32 5.82
C GLU A 10 -21.30 -40.23 6.48
N LEU A 11 -21.03 -40.36 7.77
CA LEU A 11 -20.15 -39.44 8.48
C LEU A 11 -18.72 -39.50 7.94
N LEU A 12 -18.22 -40.71 7.69
CA LEU A 12 -16.85 -40.92 7.18
C LEU A 12 -16.66 -40.30 5.80
N ILE A 13 -17.63 -40.47 4.87
CA ILE A 13 -17.57 -39.89 3.52
C ILE A 13 -17.56 -38.36 3.60
N VAL A 14 -18.40 -37.76 4.44
CA VAL A 14 -18.45 -36.30 4.63
C VAL A 14 -17.11 -35.77 5.14
N MET A 15 -16.50 -36.46 6.13
CA MET A 15 -15.17 -36.06 6.64
C MET A 15 -14.08 -36.12 5.59
N ILE A 16 -14.10 -37.13 4.70
CA ILE A 16 -13.14 -37.24 3.60
C ILE A 16 -13.33 -36.08 2.60
N ILE A 17 -14.56 -35.79 2.20
CA ILE A 17 -14.84 -34.69 1.25
C ILE A 17 -14.41 -33.34 1.83
N ILE A 18 -14.74 -33.05 3.10
CA ILE A 18 -14.34 -31.80 3.77
C ILE A 18 -12.81 -31.70 3.84
N SER A 19 -12.12 -32.80 4.16
CA SER A 19 -10.64 -32.79 4.23
C SER A 19 -9.99 -32.47 2.87
N ILE A 20 -10.54 -32.99 1.78
CA ILE A 20 -10.05 -32.69 0.43
C ILE A 20 -10.31 -31.22 0.07
N LEU A 21 -11.51 -30.71 0.36
CA LEU A 21 -11.86 -29.31 0.09
C LEU A 21 -10.98 -28.32 0.86
N ILE A 22 -10.74 -28.59 2.16
CA ILE A 22 -9.85 -27.75 2.99
C ILE A 22 -8.42 -27.76 2.43
N GLY A 23 -7.91 -28.92 2.00
CA GLY A 23 -6.58 -29.05 1.40
C GLY A 23 -6.40 -28.22 0.15
N MET A 24 -7.42 -28.15 -0.73
CA MET A 24 -7.41 -27.34 -1.95
C MET A 24 -7.40 -25.82 -1.68
N ILE A 25 -8.10 -25.37 -0.63
CA ILE A 25 -8.20 -23.94 -0.30
C ILE A 25 -6.91 -23.39 0.28
N MET A 26 -6.16 -24.17 1.07
CA MET A 26 -4.96 -23.68 1.77
C MET A 26 -3.80 -23.29 0.87
N GLY A 27 -3.67 -23.86 -0.33
CA GLY A 27 -2.55 -23.58 -1.26
C GLY A 27 -2.64 -22.23 -1.95
N GLY A 28 -3.85 -21.71 -2.23
CA GLY A 28 -4.07 -20.49 -3.02
C GLY A 28 -4.07 -19.18 -2.22
N THR A 29 -4.37 -19.24 -0.93
CA THR A 29 -4.63 -18.04 -0.11
C THR A 29 -3.42 -17.14 0.09
N ARG A 30 -2.22 -17.70 0.25
CA ARG A 30 -0.99 -16.91 0.45
C ARG A 30 -0.62 -16.07 -0.77
N VAL A 31 -0.76 -16.64 -1.96
CA VAL A 31 -0.49 -15.95 -3.22
C VAL A 31 -1.52 -14.83 -3.45
N ALA A 32 -2.80 -15.13 -3.20
CA ALA A 32 -3.87 -14.14 -3.31
C ALA A 32 -3.66 -12.96 -2.35
N ILE A 33 -3.33 -13.20 -1.09
CA ILE A 33 -3.04 -12.15 -0.10
C ILE A 33 -1.82 -11.31 -0.53
N ARG A 34 -0.75 -11.94 -1.03
CA ARG A 34 0.43 -11.23 -1.50
C ARG A 34 0.12 -10.31 -2.67
N ASN A 35 -0.66 -10.80 -3.63
CA ASN A 35 -1.09 -10.01 -4.79
C ASN A 35 -2.02 -8.87 -4.37
N ALA A 36 -2.99 -9.12 -3.48
CA ALA A 36 -3.87 -8.09 -2.96
C ALA A 36 -3.08 -6.96 -2.27
N LYS A 37 -2.06 -7.29 -1.47
CA LYS A 37 -1.18 -6.29 -0.85
C LYS A 37 -0.39 -5.49 -1.89
N LYS A 38 0.08 -6.11 -2.97
CA LYS A 38 0.77 -5.40 -4.06
C LYS A 38 -0.15 -4.41 -4.76
N GLU A 39 -1.36 -4.82 -5.10
CA GLU A 39 -2.33 -3.94 -5.74
C GLU A 39 -2.78 -2.81 -4.79
N GLN A 40 -2.92 -3.09 -3.50
CA GLN A 40 -3.17 -2.05 -2.50
C GLN A 40 -2.03 -1.02 -2.46
N ALA A 41 -0.77 -1.46 -2.48
CA ALA A 41 0.37 -0.56 -2.48
C ALA A 41 0.41 0.33 -3.73
N LYS A 42 0.09 -0.21 -4.91
CA LYS A 42 -0.04 0.59 -6.14
C LYS A 42 -1.15 1.65 -6.03
N GLY A 43 -2.30 1.28 -5.49
CA GLY A 43 -3.41 2.20 -5.25
C GLY A 43 -3.06 3.31 -4.26
N ASP A 44 -2.34 2.97 -3.19
CA ASP A 44 -1.84 3.96 -2.22
C ASP A 44 -0.87 4.95 -2.88
N ILE A 45 0.07 4.45 -3.69
CA ILE A 45 1.04 5.29 -4.41
C ILE A 45 0.32 6.24 -5.37
N ALA A 46 -0.63 5.75 -6.16
CA ALA A 46 -1.42 6.59 -7.05
C ALA A 46 -2.22 7.67 -6.29
N SER A 47 -2.75 7.32 -5.11
CA SER A 47 -3.45 8.28 -4.25
C SER A 47 -2.52 9.34 -3.68
N LEU A 48 -1.31 8.94 -3.25
CA LEU A 48 -0.27 9.86 -2.77
C LEU A 48 0.19 10.80 -3.89
N GLU A 49 0.39 10.29 -5.10
CA GLU A 49 0.75 11.11 -6.27
C GLU A 49 -0.28 12.21 -6.53
N ASN A 50 -1.56 11.84 -6.62
CA ASN A 50 -2.63 12.80 -6.84
C ASN A 50 -2.67 13.87 -5.75
N ALA A 51 -2.54 13.47 -4.48
CA ALA A 51 -2.55 14.39 -3.35
C ALA A 51 -1.34 15.34 -3.36
N ILE A 52 -0.16 14.86 -3.76
CA ILE A 52 1.06 15.68 -3.89
C ILE A 52 0.95 16.65 -5.07
N ASP A 53 0.32 16.26 -6.17
CA ASP A 53 0.07 17.14 -7.31
C ASP A 53 -0.94 18.25 -6.94
N MET A 54 -1.97 17.93 -6.15
CA MET A 54 -2.89 18.93 -5.57
C MET A 54 -2.16 19.90 -4.63
N TYR A 55 -1.33 19.39 -3.73
CA TYR A 55 -0.48 20.19 -2.86
C TYR A 55 0.38 21.17 -3.66
N LYS A 56 1.07 20.66 -4.72
CA LYS A 56 1.88 21.51 -5.60
C LYS A 56 1.06 22.61 -6.29
N THR A 57 -0.17 22.30 -6.69
CA THR A 57 -1.04 23.28 -7.37
C THR A 57 -1.33 24.46 -6.47
N ASP A 58 -1.57 24.24 -5.19
CA ASP A 58 -1.92 25.28 -4.23
C ASP A 58 -0.69 25.99 -3.65
N VAL A 59 0.36 25.23 -3.30
CA VAL A 59 1.57 25.74 -2.64
C VAL A 59 2.61 26.25 -3.65
N GLY A 60 2.50 25.82 -4.93
CA GLY A 60 3.42 26.21 -6.01
C GLY A 60 4.68 25.34 -6.11
N SER A 61 4.96 24.47 -5.13
CA SER A 61 6.10 23.56 -5.13
C SER A 61 5.76 22.20 -4.57
N TYR A 62 6.51 21.17 -4.95
CA TYR A 62 6.41 19.87 -4.32
C TYR A 62 6.89 19.90 -2.87
N PRO A 63 6.37 19.01 -1.99
CA PRO A 63 6.90 18.89 -0.62
C PRO A 63 8.40 18.66 -0.63
N ALA A 64 9.13 19.42 0.16
CA ALA A 64 10.58 19.28 0.24
C ALA A 64 10.95 17.95 0.92
N TYR A 65 11.93 17.23 0.35
CA TYR A 65 12.49 16.04 0.97
C TYR A 65 13.24 16.41 2.24
N GLY A 66 12.74 16.01 3.38
CA GLY A 66 13.30 16.35 4.70
C GLY A 66 14.37 15.38 5.22
N GLY A 67 14.88 14.49 4.39
CA GLY A 67 16.03 13.60 4.72
C GLY A 67 15.73 12.42 5.64
N SER A 68 14.77 12.49 6.53
CA SER A 68 14.45 11.41 7.46
C SER A 68 12.95 11.25 7.63
N GLY A 69 12.41 10.30 6.91
CA GLY A 69 11.00 9.91 7.03
C GLY A 69 10.07 10.71 6.13
N ASN A 70 8.95 10.10 5.84
CA ASN A 70 7.93 10.64 4.95
C ASN A 70 6.94 11.42 5.79
N ASN A 71 6.88 12.71 5.60
CA ASN A 71 5.96 13.59 6.30
C ASN A 71 4.60 13.71 5.60
N PHE A 72 4.10 12.61 4.99
CA PHE A 72 2.87 12.63 4.23
C PHE A 72 1.67 13.16 5.02
N LYS A 73 1.55 12.78 6.30
CA LYS A 73 0.49 13.30 7.16
C LYS A 73 0.58 14.82 7.31
N SER A 74 1.77 15.33 7.59
CA SER A 74 2.01 16.77 7.77
C SER A 74 1.75 17.56 6.49
N TRP A 75 2.16 17.02 5.33
CA TRP A 75 1.99 17.73 4.05
C TRP A 75 0.56 17.65 3.52
N LEU A 76 -0.09 16.50 3.64
CA LEU A 76 -1.32 16.19 2.91
C LEU A 76 -2.58 16.22 3.77
N LEU A 77 -2.47 16.05 5.09
CA LEU A 77 -3.60 16.06 6.02
C LEU A 77 -3.57 17.27 6.97
N ASP A 78 -2.44 17.49 7.63
CA ASP A 78 -2.27 18.57 8.58
C ASP A 78 -1.62 19.76 7.87
N ASN A 79 -2.07 20.98 8.13
CA ASN A 79 -1.40 22.14 7.59
C ASN A 79 0.03 22.25 8.16
N ASN A 80 1.04 22.06 7.30
CA ASN A 80 2.46 22.13 7.69
C ASN A 80 3.03 23.56 7.75
N GLY A 81 2.15 24.57 7.64
CA GLY A 81 2.53 25.98 7.63
C GLY A 81 2.97 26.50 6.25
N SER A 82 2.86 25.69 5.19
CA SER A 82 3.15 26.15 3.83
C SER A 82 2.17 27.23 3.39
N SER A 83 2.68 28.33 2.85
CA SER A 83 1.86 29.38 2.25
C SER A 83 1.09 28.83 1.07
N GLY A 84 -0.22 29.15 0.99
CA GLY A 84 -1.09 28.64 -0.07
C GLY A 84 -1.67 27.25 0.19
N TRP A 85 -1.34 26.57 1.29
CA TRP A 85 -1.92 25.28 1.63
C TRP A 85 -3.45 25.37 1.81
N ASN A 86 -4.19 24.60 1.02
CA ASN A 86 -5.65 24.59 0.98
C ASN A 86 -6.24 23.17 1.14
N GLY A 87 -5.47 22.25 1.80
CA GLY A 87 -5.91 20.89 2.07
C GLY A 87 -7.02 20.79 3.13
N PRO A 88 -7.33 19.59 3.60
CA PRO A 88 -6.55 18.35 3.40
C PRO A 88 -6.66 17.77 1.98
N TYR A 89 -5.54 17.27 1.46
CA TYR A 89 -5.47 16.67 0.13
C TYR A 89 -5.68 15.16 0.16
N MET A 90 -5.43 14.53 1.31
CA MET A 90 -5.61 13.09 1.50
C MET A 90 -5.97 12.78 2.96
N PHE A 91 -6.91 11.84 3.16
CA PHE A 91 -7.20 11.26 4.46
C PHE A 91 -6.54 9.90 4.59
N PHE A 92 -5.91 9.65 5.72
CA PHE A 92 -5.19 8.41 5.99
C PHE A 92 -5.95 7.52 6.98
N ASP A 93 -5.89 6.21 6.78
CA ASP A 93 -6.28 5.26 7.81
C ASP A 93 -5.34 5.43 9.03
N LYS A 94 -5.92 5.72 10.19
CA LYS A 94 -5.18 5.95 11.44
C LYS A 94 -4.31 4.74 11.84
N ASN A 95 -4.75 3.52 11.52
CA ASN A 95 -4.01 2.30 11.81
C ASN A 95 -2.75 2.15 10.94
N ARG A 96 -2.69 2.87 9.82
CA ARG A 96 -1.57 2.89 8.89
C ARG A 96 -0.69 4.12 9.03
N LEU A 97 -0.95 4.98 10.01
CA LEU A 97 -0.08 6.10 10.36
C LEU A 97 0.91 5.70 11.46
N SER A 98 2.13 6.22 11.37
CA SER A 98 3.16 6.17 12.42
C SER A 98 3.85 7.53 12.47
N GLY A 99 3.45 8.35 13.45
CA GLY A 99 3.81 9.77 13.43
C GLY A 99 3.29 10.44 12.17
N ASN A 100 4.18 11.04 11.38
CA ASN A 100 3.86 11.67 10.10
C ASN A 100 3.97 10.72 8.89
N SER A 101 4.42 9.48 9.11
CA SER A 101 4.64 8.53 8.03
C SER A 101 3.39 7.70 7.75
N PHE A 102 3.10 7.45 6.47
CA PHE A 102 2.08 6.53 6.02
C PHE A 102 2.71 5.18 5.71
N LYS A 103 2.09 4.10 6.21
CA LYS A 103 2.60 2.72 6.07
C LYS A 103 2.00 2.01 4.87
N ASP A 104 2.83 1.22 4.23
CA ASP A 104 2.45 0.28 3.20
C ASP A 104 1.66 -0.92 3.76
N PRO A 105 1.12 -1.83 2.93
CA PRO A 105 0.38 -3.02 3.38
C PRO A 105 1.21 -4.04 4.17
N TRP A 106 2.53 -3.91 4.20
CA TRP A 106 3.44 -4.73 5.02
C TRP A 106 3.84 -4.06 6.33
N GLY A 107 3.34 -2.81 6.59
CA GLY A 107 3.55 -2.08 7.83
C GLY A 107 4.79 -1.18 7.85
N ARG A 108 5.44 -0.97 6.72
CA ARG A 108 6.62 -0.10 6.57
C ARG A 108 6.23 1.24 5.97
N ALA A 109 6.98 2.30 6.26
CA ALA A 109 6.75 3.61 5.68
C ALA A 109 7.00 3.60 4.16
N TYR A 110 6.12 4.26 3.38
CA TYR A 110 6.44 4.59 2.00
C TYR A 110 7.65 5.52 1.95
N ASN A 111 8.46 5.38 0.93
CA ASN A 111 9.58 6.27 0.67
C ASN A 111 9.16 7.40 -0.27
N TYR A 112 9.80 8.56 -0.12
CA TYR A 112 9.58 9.72 -0.97
C TYR A 112 10.90 10.43 -1.22
N ARG A 113 11.10 10.93 -2.44
CA ARG A 113 12.25 11.75 -2.81
C ARG A 113 11.81 12.83 -3.79
N CYS A 114 12.20 14.06 -3.50
CA CYS A 114 12.04 15.20 -4.40
C CYS A 114 13.32 16.07 -4.33
N PRO A 115 13.96 16.38 -5.48
CA PRO A 115 13.65 15.88 -6.81
C PRO A 115 13.86 14.35 -6.93
N GLY A 116 13.04 13.72 -7.74
CA GLY A 116 13.17 12.30 -8.09
C GLY A 116 14.43 12.06 -8.93
N ILE A 117 15.07 10.90 -8.73
CA ILE A 117 16.23 10.49 -9.55
C ILE A 117 15.85 9.45 -10.60
N ASN A 118 14.77 8.71 -10.35
CA ASN A 118 14.27 7.69 -11.27
C ASN A 118 13.29 8.28 -12.30
N HIS A 119 12.65 9.38 -11.94
CA HIS A 119 11.90 10.23 -12.86
C HIS A 119 12.81 11.27 -13.50
N ASN A 120 13.77 10.84 -14.33
CA ASN A 120 14.68 11.77 -15.00
C ASN A 120 14.06 12.23 -16.35
N PRO A 121 13.95 13.55 -16.63
CA PRO A 121 13.56 14.03 -17.96
C PRO A 121 14.46 13.42 -19.04
N PRO A 122 13.97 13.12 -20.26
CA PRO A 122 12.82 13.75 -20.89
C PRO A 122 11.50 12.97 -20.89
N ASN A 123 11.40 11.80 -20.29
CA ASN A 123 10.27 10.90 -20.51
C ASN A 123 9.30 10.77 -19.32
N HIS A 124 9.59 11.37 -18.17
CA HIS A 124 8.74 11.29 -16.99
C HIS A 124 8.15 12.65 -16.60
N THR A 125 6.84 12.68 -16.42
CA THR A 125 6.08 13.91 -16.12
C THR A 125 6.14 14.32 -14.66
N LYS A 126 6.61 13.45 -13.77
CA LYS A 126 6.63 13.69 -12.32
C LYS A 126 8.03 13.98 -11.80
N TYR A 127 8.12 14.96 -10.93
CA TYR A 127 9.38 15.47 -10.38
C TYR A 127 9.77 14.83 -9.05
N PHE A 128 9.08 13.76 -8.65
CA PHE A 128 9.30 13.06 -7.38
C PHE A 128 9.14 11.55 -7.52
N ASP A 129 9.87 10.81 -6.69
CA ASP A 129 9.79 9.36 -6.60
C ASP A 129 9.05 8.95 -5.32
N ILE A 130 8.11 8.00 -5.43
CA ILE A 130 7.44 7.33 -4.30
C ILE A 130 7.59 5.82 -4.49
N TRP A 131 7.95 5.10 -3.42
CA TRP A 131 7.99 3.65 -3.47
C TRP A 131 7.75 3.00 -2.11
N SER A 132 7.27 1.76 -2.12
CA SER A 132 7.24 0.82 -1.01
C SER A 132 8.37 -0.18 -1.17
N ASN A 133 8.97 -0.60 -0.07
CA ASN A 133 10.00 -1.65 -0.06
C ASN A 133 9.44 -3.06 -0.33
N GLY A 134 8.20 -3.17 -0.79
CA GLY A 134 7.60 -4.42 -1.24
C GLY A 134 7.49 -5.52 -0.18
N PRO A 135 7.27 -6.76 -0.60
CA PRO A 135 7.08 -7.91 0.28
C PRO A 135 8.30 -8.26 1.13
N ASP A 136 9.52 -8.18 0.60
CA ASP A 136 10.74 -8.57 1.32
C ASP A 136 11.22 -7.49 2.31
N GLY A 137 10.83 -6.22 2.08
CA GLY A 137 11.15 -5.09 2.92
C GLY A 137 12.55 -4.55 2.75
N ILE A 138 13.27 -4.99 1.74
CA ILE A 138 14.58 -4.48 1.39
C ILE A 138 14.39 -3.26 0.48
N ASN A 139 14.98 -2.14 0.83
CA ASN A 139 14.89 -0.93 0.01
C ASN A 139 15.85 -1.03 -1.18
N ASN A 140 15.32 -1.35 -2.32
CA ASN A 140 16.05 -1.42 -3.60
C ASN A 140 15.93 -0.12 -4.42
N SER A 141 15.50 0.98 -3.78
CA SER A 141 15.29 2.28 -4.43
C SER A 141 14.34 2.21 -5.62
N GLY A 142 13.29 1.39 -5.46
CA GLY A 142 12.26 1.15 -6.47
C GLY A 142 12.59 0.03 -7.46
N GLY A 143 13.69 -0.71 -7.26
CA GLY A 143 14.01 -1.92 -8.01
C GLY A 143 13.51 -3.20 -7.34
N GLY A 144 13.87 -4.37 -7.90
CA GLY A 144 13.55 -5.66 -7.31
C GLY A 144 12.05 -5.92 -7.20
N ASP A 145 11.56 -6.15 -5.97
CA ASP A 145 10.14 -6.32 -5.67
C ASP A 145 9.49 -5.08 -5.02
N ASP A 146 10.23 -3.95 -4.98
CA ASP A 146 9.71 -2.64 -4.62
C ASP A 146 8.53 -2.27 -5.55
N ILE A 147 7.60 -1.49 -5.05
CA ILE A 147 6.46 -0.98 -5.81
C ILE A 147 6.58 0.53 -5.87
N ASN A 148 6.62 1.08 -7.06
CA ASN A 148 6.99 2.46 -7.31
C ASN A 148 6.00 3.19 -8.24
N ASN A 149 6.23 4.48 -8.46
CA ASN A 149 5.41 5.34 -9.33
C ASN A 149 6.04 5.61 -10.71
N TRP A 150 7.08 4.89 -11.11
CA TRP A 150 7.73 5.01 -12.43
C TRP A 150 7.83 3.69 -13.18
#